data_f747cf177d8de4b240db7f2c29dd8db2
#
_entry.id   f747cf177d8de4b240db7f2c29dd8db2
#
_cell.length_a   1.000
_cell.length_b   1.000
_cell.length_c   1.000
_cell.angle_alpha   90.00
_cell.angle_beta   90.00
_cell.angle_gamma   90.00
#
_symmetry.space_group_name_H-M   'P 1'
#
loop_
_entity.id
_entity.type
_entity.pdbx_description
1 polymer ?
#
loop_
_entity_poly.entity_id
_entity_poly.type
_entity_poly.pdbx_seq_one_letter_code
_entity_poly.pdbx_strand_id
1 'polypeptide(L)'
;TRLPFLAQVVEAVIAAGATTVNIPDTVGYTIPFEYFNIIKYLKDNVPNIEKAVISVHCHNDLGLSVANSIAAVQAGAGQVECTINGIGERAGNCSLEEFAMILRTRRDILPFTTNIVTEQLTPASRLLTTITGIAVQPNKAVVGANAFAHESGIHQHGMLMDKSTYEIMTPESV
;
A
#
# COMPACT_ATOMS: atom_id res chain seq x y z
N THR A 1 9.91 -15.70 -11.48
CA THR A 1 8.77 -16.61 -11.72
C THR A 1 8.51 -16.71 -13.23
N ARG A 2 8.16 -17.92 -13.70
CA ARG A 2 7.76 -18.15 -15.11
C ARG A 2 6.28 -17.78 -15.26
N LEU A 3 5.98 -16.65 -15.88
CA LEU A 3 4.62 -16.11 -15.98
C LEU A 3 3.59 -17.10 -16.61
N PRO A 4 3.92 -17.83 -17.70
CA PRO A 4 2.98 -18.82 -18.24
C PRO A 4 2.62 -19.94 -17.25
N PHE A 5 3.60 -20.41 -16.47
CA PHE A 5 3.34 -21.41 -15.44
C PHE A 5 2.52 -20.83 -14.28
N LEU A 6 2.81 -19.61 -13.86
CA LEU A 6 2.03 -18.93 -12.84
C LEU A 6 0.56 -18.78 -13.27
N ALA A 7 0.31 -18.40 -14.53
CA ALA A 7 -1.04 -18.30 -15.07
C ALA A 7 -1.80 -19.64 -15.04
N GLN A 8 -1.13 -20.75 -15.41
CA GLN A 8 -1.71 -22.09 -15.32
C GLN A 8 -2.08 -22.48 -13.88
N VAL A 9 -1.22 -22.15 -12.91
CA VAL A 9 -1.50 -22.40 -11.49
C VAL A 9 -2.69 -21.58 -11.03
N VAL A 10 -2.74 -20.29 -11.36
CA VAL A 10 -3.86 -19.40 -11.00
C VAL A 10 -5.17 -19.89 -11.62
N GLU A 11 -5.17 -20.26 -12.88
CA GLU A 11 -6.34 -20.85 -13.56
C GLU A 11 -6.84 -22.10 -12.85
N ALA A 12 -5.92 -23.01 -12.50
CA ALA A 12 -6.25 -24.28 -11.86
C ALA A 12 -6.83 -24.10 -10.44
N VAL A 13 -6.28 -23.20 -9.62
CA VAL A 13 -6.80 -22.97 -8.28
C VAL A 13 -8.16 -22.26 -8.31
N ILE A 14 -8.39 -21.37 -9.25
CA ILE A 14 -9.72 -20.75 -9.47
C ILE A 14 -10.72 -21.80 -9.93
N ALA A 15 -10.33 -22.69 -10.84
CA ALA A 15 -11.20 -23.79 -11.30
C ALA A 15 -11.54 -24.76 -10.16
N ALA A 16 -10.64 -24.93 -9.20
CA ALA A 16 -10.86 -25.73 -7.99
C ALA A 16 -11.71 -25.01 -6.92
N GLY A 17 -12.10 -23.75 -7.13
CA GLY A 17 -13.02 -23.01 -6.26
C GLY A 17 -12.40 -21.88 -5.44
N ALA A 18 -11.14 -21.49 -5.70
CA ALA A 18 -10.56 -20.32 -5.04
C ALA A 18 -11.30 -19.04 -5.47
N THR A 19 -11.75 -18.24 -4.51
CA THR A 19 -12.42 -16.95 -4.73
C THR A 19 -11.49 -15.76 -4.55
N THR A 20 -10.33 -15.98 -3.95
CA THR A 20 -9.24 -15.00 -3.83
C THR A 20 -7.92 -15.73 -4.07
N VAL A 21 -7.08 -15.17 -4.91
CA VAL A 21 -5.74 -15.70 -5.20
C VAL A 21 -4.71 -14.64 -4.85
N ASN A 22 -3.83 -14.95 -3.89
CA ASN A 22 -2.79 -14.03 -3.45
C ASN A 22 -1.51 -14.23 -4.25
N ILE A 23 -0.99 -13.14 -4.80
CA ILE A 23 0.27 -13.09 -5.54
C ILE A 23 1.28 -12.31 -4.68
N PRO A 24 2.17 -12.98 -3.94
CA PRO A 24 3.10 -12.29 -3.05
C PRO A 24 4.39 -11.86 -3.75
N ASP A 25 4.94 -10.72 -3.33
CA ASP A 25 6.37 -10.39 -3.47
C ASP A 25 7.09 -10.75 -2.17
N THR A 26 7.36 -12.04 -2.02
CA THR A 26 7.76 -12.68 -0.75
C THR A 26 9.07 -12.15 -0.17
N VAL A 27 9.99 -11.70 -1.01
CA VAL A 27 11.31 -11.21 -0.60
C VAL A 27 11.51 -9.72 -0.87
N GLY A 28 10.43 -9.00 -1.24
CA GLY A 28 10.50 -7.57 -1.50
C GLY A 28 11.45 -7.18 -2.62
N TYR A 29 11.54 -8.01 -3.67
CA TYR A 29 12.53 -7.90 -4.74
C TYR A 29 12.04 -7.13 -5.95
N THR A 30 10.73 -7.16 -6.23
CA THR A 30 10.17 -6.53 -7.43
C THR A 30 10.20 -5.00 -7.34
N ILE A 31 10.26 -4.38 -8.51
CA ILE A 31 10.02 -2.94 -8.67
C ILE A 31 8.61 -2.69 -9.22
N PRO A 32 8.03 -1.50 -9.08
CA PRO A 32 6.62 -1.25 -9.42
C PRO A 32 6.23 -1.63 -10.84
N PHE A 33 7.07 -1.30 -11.83
CA PHE A 33 6.82 -1.66 -13.24
C PHE A 33 6.80 -3.17 -13.48
N GLU A 34 7.72 -3.90 -12.84
CA GLU A 34 7.78 -5.36 -12.95
C GLU A 34 6.53 -5.99 -12.32
N TYR A 35 6.15 -5.53 -11.10
CA TYR A 35 5.03 -6.08 -10.39
C TYR A 35 3.69 -5.75 -11.09
N PHE A 36 3.54 -4.54 -11.63
CA PHE A 36 2.43 -4.19 -12.52
C PHE A 36 2.31 -5.20 -13.67
N ASN A 37 3.41 -5.50 -14.36
CA ASN A 37 3.40 -6.41 -15.51
C ASN A 37 3.05 -7.84 -15.11
N ILE A 38 3.44 -8.31 -13.93
CA ILE A 38 3.06 -9.64 -13.41
C ILE A 38 1.53 -9.71 -13.25
N ILE A 39 0.95 -8.75 -12.55
CA ILE A 39 -0.51 -8.73 -12.31
C ILE A 39 -1.28 -8.54 -13.62
N LYS A 40 -0.84 -7.61 -14.46
CA LYS A 40 -1.45 -7.38 -15.79
C LYS A 40 -1.40 -8.62 -16.65
N TYR A 41 -0.27 -9.35 -16.65
CA TYR A 41 -0.15 -10.61 -17.37
C TYR A 41 -1.18 -11.65 -16.92
N LEU A 42 -1.40 -11.78 -15.61
CA LEU A 42 -2.42 -12.70 -15.08
C LEU A 42 -3.83 -12.27 -15.48
N LYS A 43 -4.14 -10.99 -15.40
CA LYS A 43 -5.44 -10.45 -15.83
C LYS A 43 -5.71 -10.72 -17.31
N ASP A 44 -4.69 -10.67 -18.15
CA ASP A 44 -4.83 -10.81 -19.60
C ASP A 44 -4.81 -12.29 -20.07
N ASN A 45 -4.18 -13.21 -19.31
CA ASN A 45 -3.87 -14.57 -19.78
C ASN A 45 -4.53 -15.69 -18.97
N VAL A 46 -5.24 -15.40 -17.88
CA VAL A 46 -5.97 -16.40 -17.09
C VAL A 46 -7.45 -16.36 -17.48
N PRO A 47 -7.97 -17.38 -18.19
CA PRO A 47 -9.32 -17.33 -18.79
C PRO A 47 -10.47 -17.17 -17.79
N ASN A 48 -10.29 -17.67 -16.57
CA ASN A 48 -11.30 -17.64 -15.50
C ASN A 48 -11.01 -16.59 -14.41
N ILE A 49 -10.15 -15.61 -14.70
CA ILE A 49 -9.64 -14.64 -13.70
C ILE A 49 -10.75 -13.81 -13.04
N GLU A 50 -11.84 -13.56 -13.75
CA GLU A 50 -12.97 -12.77 -13.25
C GLU A 50 -13.80 -13.51 -12.17
N LYS A 51 -13.55 -14.80 -11.97
CA LYS A 51 -14.20 -15.58 -10.90
C LYS A 51 -13.53 -15.43 -9.54
N ALA A 52 -12.38 -14.77 -9.48
CA ALA A 52 -11.63 -14.58 -8.24
C ALA A 52 -11.05 -13.16 -8.14
N VAL A 53 -10.83 -12.71 -6.90
CA VAL A 53 -10.11 -11.49 -6.62
C VAL A 53 -8.60 -11.80 -6.64
N ILE A 54 -7.82 -11.02 -7.40
CA ILE A 54 -6.36 -11.02 -7.24
C ILE A 54 -6.03 -10.18 -6.00
N SER A 55 -5.43 -10.83 -5.02
CA SER A 55 -4.85 -10.20 -3.83
C SER A 55 -3.35 -10.08 -3.99
N VAL A 56 -2.74 -9.05 -3.39
CA VAL A 56 -1.29 -8.85 -3.40
C VAL A 56 -0.76 -8.67 -1.99
N HIS A 57 0.47 -9.15 -1.77
CA HIS A 57 1.17 -9.09 -0.50
C HIS A 57 2.63 -8.72 -0.76
N CYS A 58 3.02 -7.49 -0.44
CA CYS A 58 4.33 -6.97 -0.76
C CYS A 58 5.18 -6.76 0.49
N HIS A 59 6.37 -7.40 0.53
CA HIS A 59 7.39 -7.13 1.53
C HIS A 59 8.21 -5.88 1.18
N ASN A 60 8.86 -5.28 2.18
CA ASN A 60 9.44 -3.94 2.09
C ASN A 60 10.97 -3.92 2.08
N ASP A 61 11.62 -5.00 1.67
CA ASP A 61 13.08 -5.16 1.75
C ASP A 61 13.85 -4.09 0.96
N LEU A 62 13.30 -3.63 -0.15
CA LEU A 62 13.83 -2.51 -0.95
C LEU A 62 13.11 -1.16 -0.69
N GLY A 63 12.20 -1.09 0.29
CA GLY A 63 11.41 0.11 0.56
C GLY A 63 10.31 0.38 -0.48
N LEU A 64 9.89 -0.64 -1.24
CA LEU A 64 8.97 -0.48 -2.39
C LEU A 64 7.59 -1.14 -2.17
N SER A 65 7.31 -1.71 -1.01
CA SER A 65 6.07 -2.48 -0.77
C SER A 65 4.80 -1.70 -1.10
N VAL A 66 4.72 -0.44 -0.68
CA VAL A 66 3.57 0.43 -0.96
C VAL A 66 3.49 0.77 -2.45
N ALA A 67 4.62 1.12 -3.07
CA ALA A 67 4.67 1.45 -4.49
C ALA A 67 4.30 0.25 -5.38
N ASN A 68 4.78 -0.96 -5.02
CA ASN A 68 4.41 -2.20 -5.70
C ASN A 68 2.92 -2.50 -5.54
N SER A 69 2.35 -2.31 -4.35
CA SER A 69 0.92 -2.51 -4.08
C SER A 69 0.04 -1.56 -4.90
N ILE A 70 0.42 -0.28 -5.02
CA ILE A 70 -0.27 0.68 -5.90
C ILE A 70 -0.18 0.24 -7.36
N ALA A 71 1.00 -0.17 -7.83
CA ALA A 71 1.19 -0.66 -9.20
C ALA A 71 0.32 -1.89 -9.49
N ALA A 72 0.19 -2.81 -8.53
CA ALA A 72 -0.66 -3.98 -8.64
C ALA A 72 -2.16 -3.62 -8.75
N VAL A 73 -2.64 -2.67 -7.96
CA VAL A 73 -4.03 -2.18 -8.04
C VAL A 73 -4.28 -1.53 -9.39
N GLN A 74 -3.36 -0.72 -9.89
CA GLN A 74 -3.45 -0.15 -11.23
C GLN A 74 -3.49 -1.22 -12.35
N ALA A 75 -2.85 -2.38 -12.11
CA ALA A 75 -2.87 -3.53 -13.02
C ALA A 75 -4.13 -4.41 -12.89
N GLY A 76 -4.99 -4.15 -11.89
CA GLY A 76 -6.27 -4.86 -11.70
C GLY A 76 -6.34 -5.77 -10.47
N ALA A 77 -5.41 -5.68 -9.52
CA ALA A 77 -5.58 -6.32 -8.22
C ALA A 77 -6.73 -5.66 -7.44
N GLY A 78 -7.60 -6.49 -6.85
CA GLY A 78 -8.78 -6.03 -6.10
C GLY A 78 -8.58 -6.04 -4.58
N GLN A 79 -7.47 -6.58 -4.08
CA GLN A 79 -7.17 -6.66 -2.66
C GLN A 79 -5.68 -6.42 -2.43
N VAL A 80 -5.36 -5.70 -1.35
CA VAL A 80 -3.99 -5.50 -0.87
C VAL A 80 -3.90 -5.91 0.60
N GLU A 81 -2.99 -6.80 0.91
CA GLU A 81 -2.66 -7.17 2.29
C GLU A 81 -1.65 -6.18 2.85
N CYS A 82 -2.05 -5.49 3.91
CA CYS A 82 -1.26 -4.44 4.55
C CYS A 82 -1.12 -4.72 6.04
N THR A 83 -0.16 -4.04 6.68
CA THR A 83 -0.05 -4.02 8.14
C THR A 83 0.01 -2.59 8.66
N ILE A 84 -0.54 -2.35 9.85
CA ILE A 84 -0.40 -1.06 10.53
C ILE A 84 1.09 -0.83 10.81
N ASN A 85 1.58 0.38 10.53
CA ASN A 85 2.99 0.78 10.61
C ASN A 85 3.94 0.00 9.68
N GLY A 86 3.39 -0.82 8.77
CA GLY A 86 4.20 -1.67 7.89
C GLY A 86 4.99 -2.75 8.63
N ILE A 87 4.57 -3.15 9.85
CA ILE A 87 5.28 -4.20 10.59
C ILE A 87 5.21 -5.53 9.85
N GLY A 88 6.24 -6.36 10.03
CA GLY A 88 6.32 -7.68 9.40
C GLY A 88 7.73 -8.24 9.48
N GLU A 89 7.95 -9.35 8.79
CA GLU A 89 9.26 -9.96 8.71
C GLU A 89 10.29 -9.04 8.04
N ARG A 90 11.53 -9.11 8.46
CA ARG A 90 12.69 -8.37 7.92
C ARG A 90 12.46 -6.84 7.95
N ALA A 91 12.23 -6.22 6.77
CA ALA A 91 11.95 -4.80 6.64
C ALA A 91 10.47 -4.44 6.72
N GLY A 92 9.60 -5.43 6.93
CA GLY A 92 8.16 -5.26 7.06
C GLY A 92 7.37 -5.47 5.76
N ASN A 93 6.10 -5.06 5.80
CA ASN A 93 5.11 -5.24 4.74
C ASN A 93 4.64 -3.88 4.20
N CYS A 94 3.69 -3.92 3.27
CA CYS A 94 2.97 -2.74 2.83
C CYS A 94 2.30 -2.04 4.03
N SER A 95 2.60 -0.77 4.22
CA SER A 95 2.05 0.05 5.29
C SER A 95 0.61 0.47 4.98
N LEU A 96 -0.34 0.11 5.83
CA LEU A 96 -1.77 0.39 5.65
C LEU A 96 -2.05 1.89 5.55
N GLU A 97 -1.48 2.68 6.44
CA GLU A 97 -1.67 4.12 6.50
C GLU A 97 -1.15 4.83 5.26
N GLU A 98 0.00 4.41 4.75
CA GLU A 98 0.58 4.98 3.53
C GLU A 98 -0.26 4.63 2.31
N PHE A 99 -0.63 3.36 2.16
CA PHE A 99 -1.47 2.90 1.05
C PHE A 99 -2.85 3.61 1.06
N ALA A 100 -3.52 3.67 2.20
CA ALA A 100 -4.83 4.30 2.33
C ALA A 100 -4.77 5.81 2.01
N MET A 101 -3.74 6.51 2.51
CA MET A 101 -3.58 7.94 2.28
C MET A 101 -3.17 8.26 0.85
N ILE A 102 -2.42 7.41 0.15
CA ILE A 102 -2.17 7.56 -1.29
C ILE A 102 -3.51 7.53 -2.06
N LEU A 103 -4.38 6.54 -1.80
CA LEU A 103 -5.68 6.45 -2.46
C LEU A 103 -6.57 7.67 -2.15
N ARG A 104 -6.55 8.16 -0.90
CA ARG A 104 -7.32 9.35 -0.50
C ARG A 104 -6.81 10.63 -1.13
N THR A 105 -5.48 10.82 -1.16
CA THR A 105 -4.85 12.07 -1.60
C THR A 105 -4.77 12.17 -3.13
N ARG A 106 -4.55 11.04 -3.82
CA ARG A 106 -4.31 11.02 -5.27
C ARG A 106 -5.51 10.49 -6.07
N ARG A 107 -6.73 10.82 -5.63
CA ARG A 107 -7.97 10.52 -6.37
C ARG A 107 -8.03 11.12 -7.78
N ASP A 108 -7.22 12.13 -8.03
CA ASP A 108 -7.04 12.76 -9.33
C ASP A 108 -6.53 11.80 -10.41
N ILE A 109 -5.70 10.82 -10.02
CA ILE A 109 -5.10 9.84 -10.94
C ILE A 109 -5.33 8.37 -10.53
N LEU A 110 -5.81 8.12 -9.32
CA LEU A 110 -6.10 6.79 -8.77
C LEU A 110 -7.60 6.68 -8.47
N PRO A 111 -8.44 6.21 -9.42
CA PRO A 111 -9.89 6.15 -9.25
C PRO A 111 -10.32 4.94 -8.39
N PHE A 112 -9.56 4.65 -7.33
CA PHE A 112 -9.83 3.56 -6.40
C PHE A 112 -10.27 4.11 -5.05
N THR A 113 -11.12 3.37 -4.35
CA THR A 113 -11.65 3.73 -3.04
C THR A 113 -11.45 2.61 -2.04
N THR A 114 -11.42 2.98 -0.77
CA THR A 114 -11.41 2.06 0.37
C THR A 114 -12.38 2.56 1.43
N ASN A 115 -12.87 1.65 2.26
CA ASN A 115 -13.73 1.98 3.41
C ASN A 115 -12.93 2.23 4.70
N ILE A 116 -11.60 2.38 4.61
CA ILE A 116 -10.75 2.70 5.77
C ILE A 116 -11.10 4.10 6.27
N VAL A 117 -11.41 4.20 7.57
CA VAL A 117 -11.61 5.47 8.26
C VAL A 117 -10.24 6.03 8.61
N THR A 118 -9.74 6.94 7.79
CA THR A 118 -8.35 7.40 7.85
C THR A 118 -8.04 8.16 9.15
N GLU A 119 -9.01 8.80 9.78
CA GLU A 119 -8.91 9.45 11.08
C GLU A 119 -8.55 8.48 12.23
N GLN A 120 -8.64 7.16 11.98
CA GLN A 120 -8.23 6.11 12.92
C GLN A 120 -6.81 5.59 12.68
N LEU A 121 -6.10 6.06 11.67
CA LEU A 121 -4.76 5.57 11.33
C LEU A 121 -3.74 5.91 12.42
N THR A 122 -3.68 7.17 12.85
CA THR A 122 -2.79 7.60 13.94
C THR A 122 -3.14 6.96 15.29
N PRO A 123 -4.43 6.90 15.72
CA PRO A 123 -4.81 6.13 16.90
C PRO A 123 -4.41 4.65 16.84
N ALA A 124 -4.65 3.98 15.71
CA ALA A 124 -4.28 2.58 15.52
C ALA A 124 -2.77 2.36 15.57
N SER A 125 -1.99 3.24 14.94
CA SER A 125 -0.53 3.22 14.98
C SER A 125 0.01 3.35 16.41
N ARG A 126 -0.53 4.27 17.20
CA ARG A 126 -0.16 4.48 18.61
C ARG A 126 -0.53 3.26 19.47
N LEU A 127 -1.71 2.70 19.26
CA LEU A 127 -2.15 1.50 19.97
C LEU A 127 -1.22 0.32 19.68
N LEU A 128 -0.87 0.09 18.41
CA LEU A 128 0.06 -0.97 18.03
C LEU A 128 1.42 -0.79 18.70
N THR A 129 1.98 0.42 18.67
CA THR A 129 3.24 0.75 19.36
C THR A 129 3.15 0.45 20.85
N THR A 130 2.05 0.81 21.50
CA THR A 130 1.85 0.57 22.93
C THR A 130 1.81 -0.93 23.26
N ILE A 131 1.12 -1.74 22.43
CA ILE A 131 0.96 -3.18 22.66
C ILE A 131 2.26 -3.94 22.37
N THR A 132 2.95 -3.59 21.28
CA THR A 132 4.10 -4.36 20.79
C THR A 132 5.44 -3.86 21.30
N GLY A 133 5.52 -2.61 21.75
CA GLY A 133 6.78 -1.93 22.07
C GLY A 133 7.60 -1.55 20.82
N ILE A 134 7.11 -1.82 19.61
CA ILE A 134 7.79 -1.48 18.34
C ILE A 134 7.53 -0.01 18.04
N ALA A 135 8.53 0.84 18.23
CA ALA A 135 8.41 2.27 18.00
C ALA A 135 8.34 2.62 16.51
N VAL A 136 7.50 3.60 16.19
CA VAL A 136 7.45 4.20 14.85
C VAL A 136 8.61 5.20 14.70
N GLN A 137 9.28 5.20 13.56
CA GLN A 137 10.28 6.20 13.25
C GLN A 137 9.65 7.60 13.22
N PRO A 138 10.31 8.64 13.79
CA PRO A 138 9.74 10.00 13.82
C PRO A 138 9.37 10.54 12.42
N ASN A 139 10.15 10.19 11.42
CA ASN A 139 9.95 10.61 10.02
C ASN A 139 9.11 9.62 9.18
N LYS A 140 8.43 8.65 9.82
CA LYS A 140 7.54 7.76 9.06
C LYS A 140 6.41 8.55 8.42
N ALA A 141 6.14 8.26 7.17
CA ALA A 141 5.03 8.90 6.46
C ALA A 141 3.70 8.70 7.21
N VAL A 142 2.83 9.69 7.15
CA VAL A 142 1.47 9.73 7.71
C VAL A 142 1.42 9.77 9.25
N VAL A 143 2.00 8.80 9.94
CA VAL A 143 1.83 8.59 11.40
C VAL A 143 3.05 8.93 12.24
N GLY A 144 4.17 9.27 11.61
CA GLY A 144 5.38 9.68 12.34
C GLY A 144 5.21 11.03 13.04
N ALA A 145 5.92 11.22 14.15
CA ALA A 145 5.83 12.46 14.95
C ALA A 145 6.17 13.73 14.16
N ASN A 146 7.02 13.60 13.11
CA ASN A 146 7.46 14.71 12.26
C ASN A 146 6.63 14.85 10.98
N ALA A 147 5.57 14.03 10.77
CA ALA A 147 4.82 14.01 9.52
C ALA A 147 4.22 15.38 9.12
N PHE A 148 3.95 16.24 10.11
CA PHE A 148 3.39 17.59 9.94
C PHE A 148 4.30 18.69 10.51
N ALA A 149 5.58 18.40 10.74
CA ALA A 149 6.53 19.36 11.29
C ALA A 149 7.28 20.11 10.19
N HIS A 150 7.34 21.43 10.30
CA HIS A 150 8.04 22.31 9.38
C HIS A 150 9.09 23.14 10.15
N GLU A 151 10.37 23.04 9.78
CA GLU A 151 11.46 23.81 10.39
C GLU A 151 11.94 24.99 9.53
N SER A 152 11.87 24.87 8.20
CA SER A 152 12.31 25.92 7.29
C SER A 152 11.42 27.16 7.40
N GLY A 153 12.03 28.34 7.57
CA GLY A 153 11.29 29.62 7.70
C GLY A 153 10.38 29.93 6.49
N ILE A 154 10.78 29.55 5.27
CA ILE A 154 9.94 29.72 4.08
C ILE A 154 8.73 28.79 4.10
N HIS A 155 8.87 27.54 4.62
CA HIS A 155 7.75 26.62 4.77
C HIS A 155 6.80 27.10 5.87
N GLN A 156 7.31 27.54 7.02
CA GLN A 156 6.50 28.11 8.09
C GLN A 156 5.72 29.33 7.62
N HIS A 157 6.36 30.24 6.86
CA HIS A 157 5.67 31.40 6.30
C HIS A 157 4.59 31.00 5.31
N GLY A 158 4.87 30.04 4.41
CA GLY A 158 3.86 29.50 3.48
C GLY A 158 2.66 28.91 4.20
N MET A 159 2.90 28.11 5.26
CA MET A 159 1.84 27.52 6.09
C MET A 159 0.95 28.55 6.79
N LEU A 160 1.54 29.70 7.20
CA LEU A 160 0.77 30.81 7.80
C LEU A 160 -0.13 31.52 6.77
N MET A 161 0.29 31.53 5.51
CA MET A 161 -0.49 32.16 4.42
C MET A 161 -1.56 31.22 3.88
N ASP A 162 -1.19 29.96 3.59
CA ASP A 162 -2.09 28.90 3.10
C ASP A 162 -1.49 27.53 3.42
N LYS A 163 -2.16 26.76 4.26
CA LYS A 163 -1.73 25.41 4.65
C LYS A 163 -1.53 24.47 3.46
N SER A 164 -2.37 24.57 2.44
CA SER A 164 -2.30 23.71 1.26
C SER A 164 -0.99 23.85 0.46
N THR A 165 -0.19 24.90 0.73
CA THR A 165 1.10 25.12 0.08
C THR A 165 2.12 24.02 0.41
N TYR A 166 2.07 23.46 1.63
CA TYR A 166 3.04 22.48 2.11
C TYR A 166 2.40 21.24 2.78
N GLU A 167 1.08 21.14 2.81
CA GLU A 167 0.36 19.99 3.34
C GLU A 167 -0.51 19.34 2.27
N ILE A 168 -0.25 18.09 1.96
CA ILE A 168 -1.08 17.26 1.07
C ILE A 168 -2.19 16.52 1.83
N MET A 169 -2.14 16.54 3.14
CA MET A 169 -3.10 15.99 4.10
C MET A 169 -3.03 16.80 5.40
N THR A 170 -4.05 16.73 6.24
CA THR A 170 -4.06 17.43 7.53
C THR A 170 -3.94 16.46 8.71
N PRO A 171 -3.44 16.91 9.88
CA PRO A 171 -3.39 16.05 11.07
C PRO A 171 -4.74 15.45 11.45
N GLU A 172 -5.83 16.16 11.20
CA GLU A 172 -7.20 15.72 11.51
C GLU A 172 -7.71 14.67 10.53
N SER A 173 -7.03 14.49 9.38
CA SER A 173 -7.42 13.53 8.34
C SER A 173 -6.82 12.14 8.51
N VAL A 174 -5.95 11.94 9.54
CA VAL A 174 -5.20 10.69 9.75
C VAL A 174 -5.19 10.23 11.20
#